data_a309f913d047faa9af5a941403c3fc47
#
_entry.id   a309f913d047faa9af5a941403c3fc47
#
_cell.length_a   1.000
_cell.length_b   1.000
_cell.length_c   1.000
_cell.angle_alpha   90.00
_cell.angle_beta   90.00
_cell.angle_gamma   90.00
#
_symmetry.space_group_name_H-M   'P 1'
#
loop_
_entity.id
_entity.type
_entity.pdbx_description
1 polymer ?
#
loop_
_entity_poly.entity_id
_entity_poly.type
_entity_poly.pdbx_seq_one_letter_code
_entity_poly.pdbx_strand_id
1 'polypeptide(L)'
;MAPLDQTLALLAMAMATMGFEVVPLDMAQDSFDDQYQGCGPAMTEALPALNRSDFGQNPLFAKAWTKARAEWQSRGSRVSPLSSPAQAIALMAYTMNDLYGEFNPGVHTAGRSRQEYGDNFHFKTLHFLLTQALATLRVTQGPKCQNVYRGVCGVRFQAVSGDIVRFGRFTSASQNVTASQQFGRDTMFQVYTCHGAEIHEFSKYPGEMEVLIPPFETFEVIEVSKKGERLWIQLRSNGTFSKYNCEWLQGGSAPRAPFHVGGLLLATAALAVATGIL
;
A
#
# COMPACT_ATOMS: atom_id res chain seq x y z
N MET A 1 -12.90 66.02 1.61
CA MET A 1 -12.02 65.27 2.51
C MET A 1 -12.60 63.90 2.64
N ALA A 2 -12.09 62.94 1.89
CA ALA A 2 -12.50 61.51 1.96
C ALA A 2 -11.50 60.79 2.88
N PRO A 3 -11.94 59.85 3.71
CA PRO A 3 -11.08 59.23 4.70
C PRO A 3 -10.16 58.16 4.07
N LEU A 4 -8.86 58.38 4.31
CA LEU A 4 -7.75 57.49 3.89
C LEU A 4 -7.63 56.20 4.70
N ASP A 5 -8.68 55.82 5.44
CA ASP A 5 -8.55 54.78 6.48
C ASP A 5 -9.09 53.41 6.08
N GLN A 6 -9.70 53.25 4.89
CA GLN A 6 -10.26 51.94 4.47
C GLN A 6 -9.38 51.13 3.51
N THR A 7 -8.33 51.72 2.97
CA THR A 7 -7.41 51.03 2.05
C THR A 7 -6.28 50.28 2.73
N LEU A 8 -5.94 50.62 3.98
CA LEU A 8 -4.91 49.90 4.75
C LEU A 8 -5.41 48.63 5.42
N ALA A 9 -6.72 48.51 5.66
CA ALA A 9 -7.31 47.31 6.29
C ALA A 9 -7.46 46.12 5.31
N LEU A 10 -7.51 46.35 4.00
CA LEU A 10 -7.65 45.32 3.00
C LEU A 10 -6.32 44.70 2.52
N LEU A 11 -5.17 45.31 2.82
CA LEU A 11 -3.85 44.76 2.51
C LEU A 11 -3.32 43.78 3.57
N ALA A 12 -3.94 43.74 4.75
CA ALA A 12 -3.49 42.89 5.86
C ALA A 12 -4.07 41.46 5.83
N MET A 13 -4.99 41.12 4.90
CA MET A 13 -5.64 39.82 4.84
C MET A 13 -5.14 38.88 3.75
N ALA A 14 -4.08 39.18 3.05
CA ALA A 14 -3.55 38.32 1.97
C ALA A 14 -2.17 37.75 2.26
N MET A 15 -1.73 37.70 3.49
CA MET A 15 -0.70 36.74 3.91
C MET A 15 -1.42 35.49 4.41
N ALA A 16 -1.98 34.71 3.47
CA ALA A 16 -2.21 33.30 3.71
C ALA A 16 -0.84 32.71 4.02
N THR A 17 -0.51 32.57 5.29
CA THR A 17 0.58 31.74 5.74
C THR A 17 0.30 30.38 5.11
N MET A 18 1.13 29.97 4.17
CA MET A 18 1.17 28.58 3.69
C MET A 18 1.57 27.75 4.90
N GLY A 19 0.59 27.49 5.76
CA GLY A 19 0.74 26.71 6.96
C GLY A 19 0.90 25.25 6.55
N PHE A 20 1.91 24.60 7.09
CA PHE A 20 2.00 23.14 7.02
C PHE A 20 0.96 22.54 7.98
N GLU A 21 0.40 21.41 7.59
CA GLU A 21 -0.41 20.56 8.47
C GLU A 21 0.51 19.85 9.47
N VAL A 22 0.11 19.77 10.74
CA VAL A 22 0.83 19.01 11.75
C VAL A 22 0.05 17.72 12.00
N VAL A 23 0.70 16.57 11.77
CA VAL A 23 0.10 15.23 11.95
C VAL A 23 0.97 14.38 12.88
N PRO A 24 0.37 13.56 13.74
CA PRO A 24 1.14 12.61 14.53
C PRO A 24 1.81 11.57 13.63
N LEU A 25 3.04 11.18 13.99
CA LEU A 25 3.67 9.98 13.47
C LEU A 25 3.57 8.91 14.55
N ASP A 26 2.70 7.96 14.35
CA ASP A 26 2.34 6.92 15.33
C ASP A 26 2.36 5.52 14.71
N MET A 27 1.74 4.54 15.36
CA MET A 27 1.65 3.16 14.88
C MET A 27 0.61 2.92 13.78
N ALA A 28 -0.06 3.98 13.29
CA ALA A 28 -1.06 3.91 12.21
C ALA A 28 -2.03 2.72 12.40
N GLN A 29 -2.73 2.71 13.54
CA GLN A 29 -3.56 1.57 13.97
C GLN A 29 -4.70 1.21 13.01
N ASP A 30 -5.11 2.16 12.18
CA ASP A 30 -6.16 1.99 11.18
C ASP A 30 -5.64 1.41 9.85
N SER A 31 -4.33 1.21 9.72
CA SER A 31 -3.71 0.69 8.50
C SER A 31 -4.05 -0.78 8.25
N PHE A 32 -4.27 -1.13 6.98
CA PHE A 32 -4.30 -2.51 6.52
C PHE A 32 -2.87 -2.98 6.23
N ASP A 33 -2.42 -3.94 7.01
CA ASP A 33 -1.02 -4.30 7.16
C ASP A 33 -0.73 -5.79 6.93
N ASP A 34 -1.58 -6.47 6.16
CA ASP A 34 -1.47 -7.90 5.87
C ASP A 34 -0.13 -8.25 5.19
N GLN A 35 0.62 -9.15 5.79
CA GLN A 35 1.89 -9.66 5.25
C GLN A 35 1.71 -10.93 4.42
N TYR A 36 0.52 -11.53 4.43
CA TYR A 36 0.17 -12.79 3.73
C TYR A 36 1.10 -13.95 4.09
N GLN A 37 1.52 -14.01 5.36
CA GLN A 37 2.42 -15.06 5.84
C GLN A 37 1.74 -16.43 5.79
N GLY A 38 2.37 -17.35 5.06
CA GLY A 38 1.89 -18.73 4.90
C GLY A 38 0.76 -18.93 3.89
N CYS A 39 0.16 -17.87 3.35
CA CYS A 39 -0.97 -17.98 2.42
C CYS A 39 -0.71 -17.44 1.01
N GLY A 40 0.50 -17.08 0.67
CA GLY A 40 0.86 -16.57 -0.65
C GLY A 40 0.32 -17.39 -1.83
N PRO A 41 0.50 -18.72 -1.86
CA PRO A 41 -0.05 -19.57 -2.92
C PRO A 41 -1.59 -19.49 -3.01
N ALA A 42 -2.31 -19.61 -1.90
CA ALA A 42 -3.78 -19.53 -1.88
C ALA A 42 -4.29 -18.14 -2.31
N MET A 43 -3.61 -17.08 -1.91
CA MET A 43 -3.91 -15.72 -2.38
C MET A 43 -3.65 -15.56 -3.88
N THR A 44 -2.61 -16.21 -4.41
CA THR A 44 -2.33 -16.23 -5.86
C THR A 44 -3.44 -16.94 -6.63
N GLU A 45 -3.96 -18.03 -6.12
CA GLU A 45 -5.14 -18.72 -6.68
C GLU A 45 -6.40 -17.86 -6.61
N ALA A 46 -6.54 -17.02 -5.58
CA ALA A 46 -7.66 -16.12 -5.42
C ALA A 46 -7.57 -14.85 -6.31
N LEU A 47 -6.41 -14.55 -6.93
CA LEU A 47 -6.22 -13.33 -7.75
C LEU A 47 -7.29 -13.09 -8.81
N PRO A 48 -7.80 -14.10 -9.57
CA PRO A 48 -8.87 -13.85 -10.54
C PRO A 48 -10.17 -13.32 -9.91
N ALA A 49 -10.49 -13.75 -8.68
CA ALA A 49 -11.66 -13.26 -7.95
C ALA A 49 -11.42 -11.85 -7.39
N LEU A 50 -10.25 -11.62 -6.81
CA LEU A 50 -9.80 -10.31 -6.33
C LEU A 50 -9.84 -9.27 -7.45
N ASN A 51 -9.25 -9.57 -8.61
CA ASN A 51 -9.22 -8.69 -9.77
C ASN A 51 -10.63 -8.33 -10.25
N ARG A 52 -11.53 -9.32 -10.36
CA ARG A 52 -12.91 -9.05 -10.76
C ARG A 52 -13.62 -8.13 -9.76
N SER A 53 -13.42 -8.35 -8.47
CA SER A 53 -14.00 -7.53 -7.41
C SER A 53 -13.45 -6.10 -7.47
N ASP A 54 -12.13 -5.96 -7.39
CA ASP A 54 -11.48 -4.64 -7.34
C ASP A 54 -11.75 -3.82 -8.61
N PHE A 55 -11.55 -4.40 -9.80
CA PHE A 55 -11.74 -3.69 -11.06
C PHE A 55 -13.21 -3.36 -11.35
N GLY A 56 -14.15 -4.20 -10.86
CA GLY A 56 -15.60 -3.93 -10.97
C GLY A 56 -16.05 -2.78 -10.08
N GLN A 57 -15.44 -2.64 -8.91
CA GLN A 57 -15.80 -1.61 -7.92
C GLN A 57 -14.94 -0.33 -8.04
N ASN A 58 -13.76 -0.41 -8.65
CA ASN A 58 -12.83 0.71 -8.79
C ASN A 58 -12.38 0.92 -10.25
N PRO A 59 -13.15 1.70 -11.04
CA PRO A 59 -12.81 2.01 -12.43
C PRO A 59 -11.48 2.75 -12.59
N LEU A 60 -11.07 3.57 -11.60
CA LEU A 60 -9.77 4.24 -11.62
C LEU A 60 -8.64 3.20 -11.58
N PHE A 61 -8.73 2.23 -10.67
CA PHE A 61 -7.75 1.17 -10.58
C PHE A 61 -7.70 0.31 -11.86
N ALA A 62 -8.86 -0.07 -12.42
CA ALA A 62 -8.92 -0.83 -13.67
C ALA A 62 -8.22 -0.08 -14.82
N LYS A 63 -8.44 1.23 -14.94
CA LYS A 63 -7.80 2.09 -15.94
C LYS A 63 -6.29 2.21 -15.71
N ALA A 64 -5.87 2.47 -14.47
CA ALA A 64 -4.46 2.58 -14.11
C ALA A 64 -3.70 1.26 -14.36
N TRP A 65 -4.31 0.12 -14.02
CA TRP A 65 -3.76 -1.20 -14.32
C TRP A 65 -3.53 -1.44 -15.81
N THR A 66 -4.50 -1.03 -16.65
CA THR A 66 -4.39 -1.15 -18.10
C THR A 66 -3.24 -0.30 -18.64
N LYS A 67 -3.08 0.94 -18.17
CA LYS A 67 -1.96 1.82 -18.53
C LYS A 67 -0.62 1.24 -18.08
N ALA A 68 -0.54 0.76 -16.84
CA ALA A 68 0.68 0.18 -16.29
C ALA A 68 1.11 -1.08 -17.06
N ARG A 69 0.17 -1.92 -17.46
CA ARG A 69 0.45 -3.06 -18.34
C ARG A 69 1.02 -2.63 -19.67
N ALA A 70 0.43 -1.63 -20.33
CA ALA A 70 0.92 -1.12 -21.61
C ALA A 70 2.32 -0.52 -21.46
N GLU A 71 2.57 0.24 -20.41
CA GLU A 71 3.90 0.81 -20.13
C GLU A 71 4.94 -0.28 -19.86
N TRP A 72 4.61 -1.28 -19.02
CA TRP A 72 5.48 -2.43 -18.77
C TRP A 72 5.80 -3.20 -20.05
N GLN A 73 4.80 -3.42 -20.93
CA GLN A 73 4.99 -4.09 -22.22
C GLN A 73 5.90 -3.29 -23.13
N SER A 74 5.74 -1.97 -23.22
CA SER A 74 6.57 -1.09 -24.06
C SER A 74 8.03 -1.08 -23.62
N ARG A 75 8.33 -1.41 -22.36
CA ARG A 75 9.67 -1.52 -21.79
C ARG A 75 10.28 -2.93 -21.85
N GLY A 76 9.70 -3.84 -22.60
CA GLY A 76 10.24 -5.18 -22.82
C GLY A 76 9.75 -6.24 -21.85
N SER A 77 8.67 -5.97 -21.11
CA SER A 77 7.95 -6.98 -20.29
C SER A 77 8.84 -7.70 -19.26
N ARG A 78 9.74 -6.97 -18.62
CA ARG A 78 10.67 -7.55 -17.62
C ARG A 78 9.89 -8.11 -16.42
N VAL A 79 10.22 -9.34 -16.05
CA VAL A 79 9.64 -10.02 -14.87
C VAL A 79 10.72 -10.36 -13.85
N SER A 80 11.81 -11.02 -14.28
CA SER A 80 12.88 -11.45 -13.36
C SER A 80 13.47 -10.28 -12.56
N PRO A 81 13.64 -10.40 -11.24
CA PRO A 81 13.50 -11.62 -10.42
C PRO A 81 12.10 -11.86 -9.81
N LEU A 82 11.10 -11.08 -10.16
CA LEU A 82 9.73 -11.24 -9.65
C LEU A 82 9.11 -12.58 -10.06
N SER A 83 8.11 -13.03 -9.31
CA SER A 83 7.47 -14.32 -9.53
C SER A 83 6.42 -14.32 -10.66
N SER A 84 5.95 -13.13 -11.08
CA SER A 84 4.92 -13.04 -12.12
C SER A 84 4.88 -11.66 -12.80
N PRO A 85 4.37 -11.59 -14.04
CA PRO A 85 4.06 -10.32 -14.70
C PRO A 85 3.15 -9.41 -13.88
N ALA A 86 2.22 -9.97 -13.11
CA ALA A 86 1.29 -9.19 -12.29
C ALA A 86 2.02 -8.37 -11.22
N GLN A 87 3.07 -8.91 -10.60
CA GLN A 87 3.90 -8.18 -9.64
C GLN A 87 4.64 -7.01 -10.30
N ALA A 88 5.20 -7.21 -11.50
CA ALA A 88 5.87 -6.15 -12.24
C ALA A 88 4.90 -5.03 -12.64
N ILE A 89 3.69 -5.40 -13.11
CA ILE A 89 2.64 -4.44 -13.45
C ILE A 89 2.15 -3.69 -12.21
N ALA A 90 2.07 -4.36 -11.04
CA ALA A 90 1.67 -3.72 -9.78
C ALA A 90 2.68 -2.64 -9.36
N LEU A 91 3.98 -2.92 -9.43
CA LEU A 91 5.03 -1.93 -9.16
C LEU A 91 4.98 -0.76 -10.16
N MET A 92 4.79 -1.04 -11.45
CA MET A 92 4.59 -0.02 -12.47
C MET A 92 3.35 0.85 -12.17
N ALA A 93 2.21 0.24 -11.82
CA ALA A 93 0.97 0.94 -11.48
C ALA A 93 1.13 1.83 -10.24
N TYR A 94 1.83 1.34 -9.22
CA TYR A 94 2.09 2.08 -8.00
C TYR A 94 2.94 3.34 -8.25
N THR A 95 3.97 3.24 -9.08
CA THR A 95 4.90 4.34 -9.38
C THR A 95 4.36 5.34 -10.41
N MET A 96 3.28 5.00 -11.11
CA MET A 96 2.52 5.96 -11.92
C MET A 96 1.61 6.80 -11.01
N ASN A 97 1.49 8.10 -11.32
CA ASN A 97 0.74 9.04 -10.48
C ASN A 97 -0.79 8.81 -10.46
N ASP A 98 -1.31 7.89 -11.29
CA ASP A 98 -2.75 7.66 -11.43
C ASP A 98 -3.44 7.18 -10.13
N LEU A 99 -2.74 6.45 -9.25
CA LEU A 99 -3.32 5.84 -8.04
C LEU A 99 -2.91 6.53 -6.73
N TYR A 100 -2.02 7.51 -6.81
CA TYR A 100 -1.39 8.10 -5.62
C TYR A 100 -2.40 8.68 -4.62
N GLY A 101 -3.45 9.32 -5.12
CA GLY A 101 -4.46 10.00 -4.28
C GLY A 101 -5.45 9.07 -3.57
N GLU A 102 -5.58 7.81 -3.99
CA GLU A 102 -6.60 6.89 -3.45
C GLU A 102 -6.01 5.65 -2.78
N PHE A 103 -4.97 5.05 -3.37
CA PHE A 103 -4.43 3.78 -2.88
C PHE A 103 -3.85 3.91 -1.46
N ASN A 104 -2.90 4.81 -1.24
CA ASN A 104 -2.24 4.94 0.05
C ASN A 104 -3.16 5.46 1.18
N PRO A 105 -4.06 6.43 0.96
CA PRO A 105 -5.12 6.74 1.91
C PRO A 105 -6.02 5.53 2.21
N GLY A 106 -6.38 4.75 1.19
CA GLY A 106 -7.15 3.51 1.36
C GLY A 106 -6.41 2.49 2.24
N VAL A 107 -5.13 2.22 1.99
CA VAL A 107 -4.30 1.34 2.85
C VAL A 107 -4.28 1.84 4.29
N HIS A 108 -4.15 3.16 4.48
CA HIS A 108 -4.03 3.78 5.80
C HIS A 108 -5.30 3.67 6.65
N THR A 109 -6.45 3.42 6.04
CA THR A 109 -7.75 3.37 6.73
C THR A 109 -8.45 2.02 6.67
N ALA A 110 -8.09 1.15 5.72
CA ALA A 110 -8.76 -0.14 5.49
C ALA A 110 -8.65 -1.13 6.66
N GLY A 111 -7.69 -0.93 7.55
CA GLY A 111 -7.49 -1.76 8.73
C GLY A 111 -8.31 -1.34 9.95
N ARG A 112 -9.23 -0.38 9.85
CA ARG A 112 -10.17 -0.01 10.93
C ARG A 112 -11.03 -1.18 11.35
N SER A 113 -11.51 -1.95 10.38
CA SER A 113 -12.31 -3.15 10.62
C SER A 113 -12.26 -4.10 9.42
N ARG A 114 -12.66 -5.38 9.65
CA ARG A 114 -12.87 -6.33 8.55
C ARG A 114 -13.94 -5.87 7.57
N GLN A 115 -14.95 -5.17 8.06
CA GLN A 115 -16.00 -4.60 7.22
C GLN A 115 -15.44 -3.50 6.33
N GLU A 116 -14.66 -2.56 6.87
CA GLU A 116 -14.01 -1.49 6.09
C GLU A 116 -13.13 -2.08 4.99
N TYR A 117 -12.29 -3.06 5.32
CA TYR A 117 -11.50 -3.80 4.34
C TYR A 117 -12.37 -4.48 3.29
N GLY A 118 -13.46 -5.16 3.71
CA GLY A 118 -14.36 -5.89 2.83
C GLY A 118 -15.08 -4.97 1.83
N ASP A 119 -15.72 -3.93 2.36
CA ASP A 119 -16.73 -3.16 1.63
C ASP A 119 -16.14 -1.93 0.91
N ASN A 120 -15.06 -1.33 1.44
CA ASN A 120 -14.56 -0.03 0.97
C ASN A 120 -13.14 -0.07 0.38
N PHE A 121 -12.35 -1.10 0.67
CA PHE A 121 -10.99 -1.19 0.13
C PHE A 121 -10.94 -1.98 -1.17
N HIS A 122 -11.03 -1.28 -2.30
CA HIS A 122 -11.03 -1.88 -3.65
C HIS A 122 -9.65 -1.84 -4.33
N PHE A 123 -8.60 -2.11 -3.56
CA PHE A 123 -7.22 -2.24 -4.00
C PHE A 123 -6.54 -3.49 -3.40
N LYS A 124 -7.32 -4.49 -3.02
CA LYS A 124 -6.83 -5.72 -2.39
C LYS A 124 -5.79 -6.44 -3.24
N THR A 125 -6.05 -6.49 -4.55
CA THR A 125 -5.12 -7.03 -5.56
C THR A 125 -3.79 -6.31 -5.54
N LEU A 126 -3.81 -4.96 -5.57
CA LEU A 126 -2.59 -4.16 -5.60
C LEU A 126 -1.79 -4.33 -4.32
N HIS A 127 -2.46 -4.29 -3.16
CA HIS A 127 -1.83 -4.50 -1.86
C HIS A 127 -1.11 -5.85 -1.77
N PHE A 128 -1.80 -6.94 -2.17
CA PHE A 128 -1.21 -8.28 -2.18
C PHE A 128 0.00 -8.36 -3.11
N LEU A 129 -0.15 -7.91 -4.36
CA LEU A 129 0.91 -8.02 -5.36
C LEU A 129 2.15 -7.20 -5.00
N LEU A 130 1.98 -5.98 -4.46
CA LEU A 130 3.08 -5.16 -3.96
C LEU A 130 3.79 -5.84 -2.79
N THR A 131 3.05 -6.35 -1.81
CA THR A 131 3.63 -7.05 -0.65
C THR A 131 4.46 -8.26 -1.10
N GLN A 132 3.95 -9.08 -2.02
CA GLN A 132 4.69 -10.23 -2.55
C GLN A 132 5.89 -9.81 -3.41
N ALA A 133 5.76 -8.76 -4.21
CA ALA A 133 6.86 -8.23 -5.00
C ALA A 133 8.02 -7.76 -4.11
N LEU A 134 7.73 -7.00 -3.05
CA LEU A 134 8.74 -6.54 -2.09
C LEU A 134 9.43 -7.71 -1.38
N ALA A 135 8.67 -8.72 -0.95
CA ALA A 135 9.24 -9.92 -0.33
C ALA A 135 10.20 -10.64 -1.29
N THR A 136 9.83 -10.81 -2.57
CA THR A 136 10.66 -11.44 -3.59
C THR A 136 11.93 -10.62 -3.86
N LEU A 137 11.79 -9.31 -4.05
CA LEU A 137 12.92 -8.41 -4.32
C LEU A 137 13.91 -8.40 -3.16
N ARG A 138 13.42 -8.35 -1.91
CA ARG A 138 14.30 -8.41 -0.73
C ARG A 138 15.16 -9.66 -0.68
N VAL A 139 14.57 -10.82 -0.98
CA VAL A 139 15.32 -12.09 -0.99
C VAL A 139 16.43 -12.03 -2.05
N THR A 140 16.13 -11.52 -3.23
CA THR A 140 17.07 -11.48 -4.37
C THR A 140 18.14 -10.39 -4.24
N GLN A 141 17.80 -9.26 -3.61
CA GLN A 141 18.73 -8.14 -3.36
C GLN A 141 19.64 -8.42 -2.14
N GLY A 142 19.36 -9.49 -1.41
CA GLY A 142 19.99 -9.83 -0.13
C GLY A 142 19.30 -9.11 1.05
N PRO A 143 19.20 -9.78 2.21
CA PRO A 143 18.48 -9.26 3.38
C PRO A 143 19.29 -8.15 4.07
N LYS A 144 19.54 -7.04 3.38
CA LYS A 144 20.31 -5.90 3.90
C LYS A 144 19.37 -4.79 4.28
N CYS A 145 19.60 -4.19 5.44
CA CYS A 145 19.01 -2.90 5.77
C CYS A 145 19.77 -1.79 5.02
N GLN A 146 19.09 -0.72 4.67
CA GLN A 146 19.66 0.38 3.88
C GLN A 146 19.16 1.74 4.33
N ASN A 147 19.99 2.77 4.12
CA ASN A 147 19.61 4.14 4.38
C ASN A 147 18.91 4.72 3.14
N VAL A 148 17.74 5.29 3.37
CA VAL A 148 16.94 5.96 2.34
C VAL A 148 16.40 7.28 2.88
N TYR A 149 15.92 8.14 1.98
CA TYR A 149 15.43 9.48 2.30
C TYR A 149 14.05 9.68 1.70
N ARG A 150 13.20 10.40 2.45
CA ARG A 150 11.88 10.81 1.97
C ARG A 150 11.63 12.28 2.33
N GLY A 151 11.30 13.09 1.34
CA GLY A 151 10.81 14.44 1.52
C GLY A 151 9.29 14.48 1.48
N VAL A 152 8.69 15.34 2.29
CA VAL A 152 7.24 15.58 2.31
C VAL A 152 6.98 17.10 2.29
N CYS A 153 6.03 17.51 1.42
CA CYS A 153 5.59 18.89 1.28
C CYS A 153 4.29 19.12 2.05
N GLY A 154 4.15 20.29 2.69
CA GLY A 154 2.92 20.73 3.34
C GLY A 154 2.59 20.03 4.66
N VAL A 155 3.42 19.07 5.12
CA VAL A 155 3.16 18.30 6.34
C VAL A 155 4.40 18.32 7.25
N ARG A 156 4.18 18.58 8.53
CA ARG A 156 5.15 18.36 9.62
C ARG A 156 4.68 17.26 10.54
N PHE A 157 5.50 16.23 10.67
CA PHE A 157 5.16 15.10 11.53
C PHE A 157 5.59 15.37 12.98
N GLN A 158 4.70 15.04 13.93
CA GLN A 158 4.99 15.11 15.35
C GLN A 158 5.43 13.75 15.85
N ALA A 159 6.64 13.66 16.39
CA ALA A 159 7.21 12.45 16.99
C ALA A 159 8.22 12.85 18.06
N VAL A 160 8.52 11.91 18.96
CA VAL A 160 9.53 12.05 20.01
C VAL A 160 10.53 10.91 19.89
N SER A 161 11.83 11.19 20.16
CA SER A 161 12.86 10.14 20.18
C SER A 161 12.48 9.01 21.16
N GLY A 162 12.60 7.78 20.71
CA GLY A 162 12.18 6.58 21.43
C GLY A 162 10.77 6.08 21.07
N ASP A 163 9.94 6.90 20.38
CA ASP A 163 8.64 6.42 19.92
C ASP A 163 8.80 5.27 18.91
N ILE A 164 7.90 4.29 18.98
CA ILE A 164 7.76 3.26 17.97
C ILE A 164 6.62 3.68 17.04
N VAL A 165 6.93 3.76 15.74
CA VAL A 165 6.05 4.31 14.73
C VAL A 165 6.05 3.45 13.48
N ARG A 166 5.08 3.66 12.58
CA ARG A 166 5.12 3.14 11.21
C ARG A 166 4.41 4.07 10.25
N PHE A 167 4.75 3.99 8.97
CA PHE A 167 4.07 4.80 7.96
C PHE A 167 2.62 4.35 7.73
N GLY A 168 2.30 3.08 7.93
CA GLY A 168 0.98 2.52 7.74
C GLY A 168 0.45 2.62 6.31
N ARG A 169 1.37 2.74 5.35
CA ARG A 169 1.10 2.78 3.90
C ARG A 169 2.35 2.36 3.15
N PHE A 170 2.22 1.98 1.89
CA PHE A 170 3.40 1.81 1.05
C PHE A 170 4.10 3.15 0.90
N THR A 171 5.37 3.20 1.22
CA THR A 171 6.09 4.48 1.33
C THR A 171 7.29 4.49 0.41
N SER A 172 7.23 5.33 -0.61
CA SER A 172 8.36 5.61 -1.51
C SER A 172 9.41 6.43 -0.80
N ALA A 173 10.64 5.99 -0.89
CA ALA A 173 11.83 6.69 -0.47
C ALA A 173 12.92 6.56 -1.54
N SER A 174 13.99 7.32 -1.46
CA SER A 174 15.09 7.29 -2.43
C SER A 174 16.42 7.05 -1.72
N GLN A 175 17.31 6.30 -2.35
CA GLN A 175 18.72 6.22 -1.92
C GLN A 175 19.46 7.56 -2.14
N ASN A 176 18.90 8.46 -2.95
CA ASN A 176 19.45 9.77 -3.24
C ASN A 176 18.67 10.86 -2.50
N VAL A 177 19.33 11.52 -1.54
CA VAL A 177 18.73 12.60 -0.76
C VAL A 177 18.28 13.78 -1.63
N THR A 178 18.98 14.08 -2.73
CA THR A 178 18.62 15.18 -3.63
C THR A 178 17.33 14.85 -4.40
N ALA A 179 17.16 13.60 -4.85
CA ALA A 179 15.92 13.16 -5.47
C ALA A 179 14.75 13.22 -4.47
N SER A 180 14.95 12.79 -3.22
CA SER A 180 13.90 12.84 -2.20
C SER A 180 13.43 14.26 -1.87
N GLN A 181 14.31 15.27 -1.95
CA GLN A 181 13.98 16.67 -1.70
C GLN A 181 13.06 17.30 -2.75
N GLN A 182 12.93 16.68 -3.93
CA GLN A 182 12.00 17.14 -4.98
C GLN A 182 10.54 16.94 -4.58
N PHE A 183 10.26 15.96 -3.72
CA PHE A 183 8.90 15.64 -3.23
C PHE A 183 8.47 16.50 -2.04
N GLY A 184 9.37 17.33 -1.50
CA GLY A 184 9.07 18.26 -0.41
C GLY A 184 10.22 18.41 0.57
N ARG A 185 10.12 19.45 1.41
CA ARG A 185 11.19 19.81 2.35
C ARG A 185 10.65 20.22 3.73
N ASP A 186 9.35 20.20 3.95
CA ASP A 186 8.76 20.57 5.24
C ASP A 186 9.08 19.53 6.31
N THR A 187 9.01 18.24 5.92
CA THR A 187 9.60 17.14 6.70
C THR A 187 10.52 16.32 5.81
N MET A 188 11.72 16.05 6.32
CA MET A 188 12.68 15.13 5.73
C MET A 188 12.86 13.93 6.66
N PHE A 189 12.62 12.75 6.12
CA PHE A 189 12.92 11.50 6.80
C PHE A 189 14.26 10.94 6.31
N GLN A 190 15.10 10.51 7.26
CA GLN A 190 16.21 9.61 7.02
C GLN A 190 15.85 8.28 7.65
N VAL A 191 15.68 7.25 6.82
CA VAL A 191 15.13 5.97 7.23
C VAL A 191 16.14 4.86 7.02
N TYR A 192 16.51 4.16 8.09
CA TYR A 192 17.23 2.90 7.99
C TYR A 192 16.20 1.76 7.95
N THR A 193 15.84 1.32 6.74
CA THR A 193 14.81 0.30 6.49
C THR A 193 15.44 -1.09 6.31
N CYS A 194 14.81 -2.11 6.91
CA CYS A 194 15.18 -3.52 6.76
C CYS A 194 14.12 -4.33 5.97
N HIS A 195 12.95 -3.76 5.69
CA HIS A 195 11.89 -4.41 4.93
C HIS A 195 11.57 -3.72 3.60
N GLY A 196 12.14 -2.55 3.35
CA GLY A 196 12.09 -1.90 2.05
C GLY A 196 12.90 -2.65 0.98
N ALA A 197 12.48 -2.56 -0.27
CA ALA A 197 13.16 -3.13 -1.43
C ALA A 197 13.35 -2.10 -2.53
N GLU A 198 14.46 -2.18 -3.26
CA GLU A 198 14.72 -1.36 -4.44
C GLU A 198 13.77 -1.79 -5.56
N ILE A 199 13.00 -0.83 -6.10
CA ILE A 199 12.00 -1.09 -7.15
C ILE A 199 12.28 -0.34 -8.44
N HIS A 200 13.41 0.39 -8.53
CA HIS A 200 13.73 1.27 -9.66
C HIS A 200 13.70 0.57 -11.02
N GLU A 201 14.03 -0.71 -11.10
CA GLU A 201 13.98 -1.49 -12.34
C GLU A 201 12.55 -1.73 -12.87
N PHE A 202 11.55 -1.62 -12.00
CA PHE A 202 10.12 -1.80 -12.29
C PHE A 202 9.32 -0.50 -12.18
N SER A 203 9.99 0.58 -11.78
CA SER A 203 9.38 1.91 -11.59
C SER A 203 9.15 2.63 -12.93
N LYS A 204 8.13 3.47 -12.96
CA LYS A 204 7.94 4.46 -14.05
C LYS A 204 9.12 5.42 -14.16
N TYR A 205 9.80 5.72 -13.01
CA TYR A 205 10.87 6.70 -12.89
C TYR A 205 12.17 6.06 -12.35
N PRO A 206 12.92 5.28 -13.16
CA PRO A 206 14.09 4.54 -12.68
C PRO A 206 15.18 5.43 -12.04
N GLY A 207 15.31 6.68 -12.53
CA GLY A 207 16.30 7.64 -12.07
C GLY A 207 16.08 8.13 -10.63
N GLU A 208 14.93 7.88 -10.03
CA GLU A 208 14.66 8.25 -8.64
C GLU A 208 15.33 7.32 -7.62
N MET A 209 15.92 6.21 -8.06
CA MET A 209 16.55 5.20 -7.20
C MET A 209 15.63 4.78 -6.04
N GLU A 210 14.38 4.48 -6.42
CA GLU A 210 13.29 4.28 -5.49
C GLU A 210 13.41 2.99 -4.70
N VAL A 211 13.20 3.12 -3.39
CA VAL A 211 13.01 2.03 -2.44
C VAL A 211 11.60 2.13 -1.89
N LEU A 212 10.84 1.05 -1.96
CA LEU A 212 9.48 0.98 -1.46
C LEU A 212 9.45 0.28 -0.10
N ILE A 213 8.96 1.00 0.91
CA ILE A 213 8.82 0.51 2.29
C ILE A 213 7.39 0.01 2.48
N PRO A 214 7.19 -1.22 3.01
CA PRO A 214 5.85 -1.79 3.22
C PRO A 214 5.13 -1.16 4.44
N PRO A 215 3.77 -1.20 4.49
CA PRO A 215 2.98 -0.59 5.56
C PRO A 215 3.20 -1.20 6.95
N PHE A 216 3.68 -2.44 7.02
CA PHE A 216 3.85 -3.20 8.25
C PHE A 216 5.23 -3.04 8.92
N GLU A 217 6.20 -2.36 8.28
CA GLU A 217 7.51 -2.11 8.91
C GLU A 217 7.37 -1.09 10.02
N THR A 218 7.90 -1.42 11.20
CA THR A 218 7.96 -0.53 12.36
C THR A 218 9.33 0.10 12.51
N PHE A 219 9.36 1.30 13.07
CA PHE A 219 10.57 2.08 13.25
C PHE A 219 10.63 2.67 14.64
N GLU A 220 11.83 2.72 15.21
CA GLU A 220 12.16 3.56 16.34
C GLU A 220 12.54 4.96 15.83
N VAL A 221 11.98 5.99 16.43
CA VAL A 221 12.39 7.39 16.21
C VAL A 221 13.69 7.62 16.94
N ILE A 222 14.78 7.77 16.19
CA ILE A 222 16.13 7.98 16.77
C ILE A 222 16.34 9.43 17.11
N GLU A 223 15.96 10.33 16.20
CA GLU A 223 16.19 11.76 16.37
C GLU A 223 15.09 12.57 15.67
N VAL A 224 14.68 13.65 16.32
CA VAL A 224 13.85 14.71 15.75
C VAL A 224 14.61 16.03 15.87
N SER A 225 14.97 16.62 14.75
CA SER A 225 15.79 17.85 14.72
C SER A 225 15.26 18.85 13.70
N LYS A 226 15.62 20.13 13.86
CA LYS A 226 15.35 21.17 12.87
C LYS A 226 16.65 21.62 12.22
N LYS A 227 16.68 21.67 10.88
CA LYS A 227 17.78 22.21 10.09
C LYS A 227 17.22 23.38 9.26
N GLY A 228 17.35 24.61 9.81
CA GLY A 228 16.61 25.78 9.33
C GLY A 228 15.11 25.58 9.55
N GLU A 229 14.31 25.85 8.53
CA GLU A 229 12.85 25.66 8.58
C GLU A 229 12.39 24.20 8.39
N ARG A 230 13.32 23.27 8.10
CA ARG A 230 13.02 21.87 7.79
C ARG A 230 13.01 21.02 9.05
N LEU A 231 11.98 20.19 9.19
CA LEU A 231 11.95 19.14 10.18
C LEU A 231 12.71 17.91 9.64
N TRP A 232 13.62 17.35 10.43
CA TRP A 232 14.31 16.10 10.14
C TRP A 232 13.94 15.06 11.18
N ILE A 233 13.53 13.88 10.71
CA ILE A 233 13.20 12.73 11.55
C ILE A 233 14.04 11.56 11.09
N GLN A 234 14.84 11.01 12.00
CA GLN A 234 15.64 9.82 11.76
C GLN A 234 14.93 8.61 12.33
N LEU A 235 14.69 7.63 11.47
CA LEU A 235 13.99 6.39 11.78
C LEU A 235 14.94 5.20 11.60
N ARG A 236 14.85 4.22 12.50
CA ARG A 236 15.55 2.94 12.40
C ARG A 236 14.54 1.80 12.48
N SER A 237 14.62 0.86 11.52
CA SER A 237 13.79 -0.34 11.53
C SER A 237 13.85 -1.08 12.87
N ASN A 238 12.68 -1.39 13.43
CA ASN A 238 12.49 -2.11 14.69
C ASN A 238 11.67 -3.40 14.49
N GLY A 239 11.61 -3.90 13.25
CA GLY A 239 10.89 -5.12 12.91
C GLY A 239 9.59 -4.87 12.13
N THR A 240 8.61 -5.70 12.39
CA THR A 240 7.29 -5.62 11.72
C THR A 240 6.15 -5.77 12.73
N PHE A 241 5.02 -5.19 12.38
CA PHE A 241 3.77 -5.35 13.10
C PHE A 241 2.60 -5.47 12.11
N SER A 242 1.71 -6.44 12.35
CA SER A 242 0.48 -6.60 11.56
C SER A 242 -0.69 -7.02 12.45
N LYS A 243 -1.85 -6.41 12.23
CA LYS A 243 -3.13 -6.83 12.80
C LYS A 243 -3.81 -7.90 11.95
N TYR A 244 -3.50 -7.91 10.65
CA TYR A 244 -4.12 -8.77 9.66
C TYR A 244 -3.12 -9.78 9.11
N ASN A 245 -3.58 -10.97 8.83
CA ASN A 245 -2.84 -11.96 8.05
C ASN A 245 -3.82 -12.84 7.27
N CYS A 246 -3.68 -12.88 5.95
CA CYS A 246 -4.54 -13.66 5.05
C CYS A 246 -6.04 -13.29 5.15
N GLU A 247 -6.35 -12.01 5.39
CA GLU A 247 -7.70 -11.54 5.72
C GLU A 247 -8.74 -11.87 4.63
N TRP A 248 -8.37 -11.75 3.37
CA TRP A 248 -9.26 -12.12 2.25
C TRP A 248 -9.75 -13.57 2.33
N LEU A 249 -8.87 -14.50 2.71
CA LEU A 249 -9.20 -15.92 2.80
C LEU A 249 -10.01 -16.27 4.06
N GLN A 250 -10.01 -15.39 5.06
CA GLN A 250 -10.73 -15.60 6.33
C GLN A 250 -12.18 -15.11 6.31
N GLY A 251 -12.66 -14.57 5.19
CA GLY A 251 -14.04 -14.10 5.07
C GLY A 251 -14.20 -12.71 4.48
N GLY A 252 -13.14 -12.14 3.94
CA GLY A 252 -13.23 -10.97 3.08
C GLY A 252 -14.00 -11.37 1.82
N SER A 253 -15.22 -10.90 1.69
CA SER A 253 -16.26 -11.09 0.67
C SER A 253 -15.82 -11.72 -0.66
N ALA A 254 -15.54 -13.03 -0.68
CA ALA A 254 -15.71 -13.78 -1.92
C ALA A 254 -17.21 -13.80 -2.21
N PRO A 255 -17.70 -13.42 -3.40
CA PRO A 255 -19.06 -13.67 -3.78
C PRO A 255 -19.30 -15.17 -3.57
N ARG A 256 -20.15 -15.54 -2.63
CA ARG A 256 -20.58 -16.93 -2.50
C ARG A 256 -21.15 -17.31 -3.84
N ALA A 257 -20.48 -18.24 -4.54
CA ALA A 257 -21.09 -18.88 -5.71
C ALA A 257 -22.49 -19.35 -5.28
N PRO A 258 -23.53 -19.08 -6.06
CA PRO A 258 -24.85 -19.57 -5.70
C PRO A 258 -24.73 -21.08 -5.51
N PHE A 259 -25.06 -21.54 -4.31
CA PHE A 259 -25.19 -22.96 -4.05
C PHE A 259 -26.26 -23.45 -5.02
N HIS A 260 -25.85 -24.11 -6.10
CA HIS A 260 -26.75 -25.02 -6.80
C HIS A 260 -27.09 -26.10 -5.80
N VAL A 261 -28.26 -26.00 -5.20
CA VAL A 261 -28.92 -27.11 -4.53
C VAL A 261 -29.27 -28.10 -5.64
N GLY A 262 -28.27 -28.89 -6.03
CA GLY A 262 -28.46 -30.06 -6.86
C GLY A 262 -29.32 -31.00 -6.05
N GLY A 263 -30.57 -31.20 -6.52
CA GLY A 263 -31.54 -32.05 -5.87
C GLY A 263 -30.93 -33.41 -5.57
N LEU A 264 -30.97 -33.81 -4.30
CA LEU A 264 -30.82 -35.20 -3.91
C LEU A 264 -31.99 -36.00 -4.55
N LEU A 265 -31.72 -36.67 -5.66
CA LEU A 265 -32.58 -37.75 -6.14
C LEU A 265 -32.44 -38.90 -5.14
N LEU A 266 -33.43 -39.03 -4.27
CA LEU A 266 -33.65 -40.20 -3.44
C LEU A 266 -33.95 -41.37 -4.39
N ALA A 267 -32.97 -42.23 -4.65
CA ALA A 267 -33.17 -43.52 -5.26
C ALA A 267 -33.78 -44.45 -4.20
N THR A 268 -35.08 -44.60 -4.21
CA THR A 268 -35.78 -45.65 -3.46
C THR A 268 -35.46 -47.01 -4.14
N ALA A 269 -34.56 -47.77 -3.51
CA ALA A 269 -34.35 -49.15 -3.85
C ALA A 269 -35.57 -49.98 -3.35
N ALA A 270 -36.39 -50.44 -4.27
CA ALA A 270 -37.44 -51.42 -3.97
C ALA A 270 -36.78 -52.78 -3.74
N LEU A 271 -36.84 -53.28 -2.51
CA LEU A 271 -36.51 -54.67 -2.17
C LEU A 271 -37.64 -55.55 -2.63
N ALA A 272 -37.46 -56.32 -3.70
CA ALA A 272 -38.35 -57.42 -4.09
C ALA A 272 -37.98 -58.63 -3.24
N VAL A 273 -38.86 -58.96 -2.31
CA VAL A 273 -38.85 -60.29 -1.61
C VAL A 273 -39.44 -61.32 -2.51
N ALA A 274 -38.63 -62.21 -3.05
CA ALA A 274 -39.10 -63.41 -3.72
C ALA A 274 -39.27 -64.55 -2.70
N THR A 275 -40.51 -64.82 -2.33
CA THR A 275 -40.88 -66.08 -1.65
C THR A 275 -40.99 -67.15 -2.71
N GLY A 276 -40.03 -68.05 -2.74
CA GLY A 276 -40.15 -69.33 -3.50
C GLY A 276 -40.59 -70.44 -2.58
N ILE A 277 -41.71 -71.04 -2.92
CA ILE A 277 -42.22 -72.32 -2.37
C ILE A 277 -41.94 -73.37 -3.44
N LEU A 278 -41.19 -74.34 -3.07
CA LEU A 278 -41.16 -75.80 -3.29
C LEU A 278 -39.73 -76.26 -3.48
#